data_08bd8002249e6abcf091c9eebeefc671
#
_entry.id   08bd8002249e6abcf091c9eebeefc671
#
_cell.length_a   1.000
_cell.length_b   1.000
_cell.length_c   1.000
_cell.angle_alpha   90.00
_cell.angle_beta   90.00
_cell.angle_gamma   90.00
#
_symmetry.space_group_name_H-M   'P 1'
#
loop_
_entity.id
_entity.type
_entity.pdbx_description
1 polymer ?
#
loop_
_entity_poly.entity_id
_entity_poly.type
_entity_poly.pdbx_seq_one_letter_code
_entity_poly.pdbx_strand_id
1 'polypeptide(L)'
;MTTPFFQPSPDIIKPYALMDLDDTLFQTQRKIEAWDLPTTEQDKLVCATVNKSNEPLSMMSQRQSVFFNWLLASTELIAVTARDRSEIKRVKLSFSSWQVLTHGAIILMPDGQLLSVWQQKMYDKLVPLQDPLTQLVAHINNYSAQSDRCHNDLVFTPHTDTFNDTELTIYFAIKHAQKDHQVLADLAQQLPTLMPDFNQHFYVHVNANNLAILPHAIHKQHAVQFLLENYLDNQRPSFGFGDSMADLPFLQLLDWYGMPNHGQLHSELQAQLHSQL
;
A
#
# COMPACT_ATOMS: atom_id res chain seq x y z
N MET A 1 -2.80 9.50 -47.52
CA MET A 1 -1.77 8.83 -46.70
C MET A 1 -2.35 7.49 -46.27
N THR A 2 -1.74 6.38 -46.63
CA THR A 2 -2.16 5.05 -46.17
C THR A 2 -1.68 4.87 -44.74
N THR A 3 -2.59 4.57 -43.82
CA THR A 3 -2.24 4.24 -42.43
C THR A 3 -1.34 3.00 -42.43
N PRO A 4 -0.14 3.04 -41.85
CA PRO A 4 0.73 1.88 -41.82
C PRO A 4 0.12 0.77 -40.98
N PHE A 5 0.26 -0.49 -41.39
CA PHE A 5 -0.06 -1.64 -40.57
C PHE A 5 0.98 -1.76 -39.43
N PHE A 6 0.56 -2.29 -38.28
CA PHE A 6 1.47 -2.58 -37.16
C PHE A 6 2.60 -3.53 -37.63
N GLN A 7 3.81 -3.15 -37.30
CA GLN A 7 4.99 -4.01 -37.47
C GLN A 7 5.75 -4.04 -36.14
N PRO A 8 6.12 -5.23 -35.62
CA PRO A 8 6.92 -5.32 -34.39
C PRO A 8 8.24 -4.56 -34.55
N SER A 9 8.56 -3.76 -33.53
CA SER A 9 9.89 -3.12 -33.46
C SER A 9 10.93 -4.14 -32.98
N PRO A 10 12.16 -4.14 -33.53
CA PRO A 10 13.28 -4.89 -32.98
C PRO A 10 13.74 -4.33 -31.61
N ASP A 11 13.48 -3.06 -31.35
CA ASP A 11 13.85 -2.40 -30.10
C ASP A 11 12.76 -2.62 -29.05
N ILE A 12 13.10 -3.36 -27.99
CA ILE A 12 12.20 -3.64 -26.87
C ILE A 12 12.38 -2.53 -25.82
N ILE A 13 11.42 -1.62 -25.78
CA ILE A 13 11.31 -0.63 -24.69
C ILE A 13 10.61 -1.29 -23.53
N LYS A 14 11.27 -1.40 -22.36
CA LYS A 14 10.66 -1.95 -21.14
C LYS A 14 9.59 -1.00 -20.60
N PRO A 15 8.34 -1.45 -20.43
CA PRO A 15 7.31 -0.65 -19.77
C PRO A 15 7.64 -0.46 -18.28
N TYR A 16 7.03 0.54 -17.66
CA TYR A 16 6.97 0.66 -16.21
C TYR A 16 5.88 -0.26 -15.66
N ALA A 17 6.23 -1.05 -14.63
CA ALA A 17 5.28 -1.88 -13.89
C ALA A 17 5.18 -1.37 -12.45
N LEU A 18 4.09 -0.66 -12.12
CA LEU A 18 3.85 -0.12 -10.78
C LEU A 18 2.98 -1.09 -9.98
N MET A 19 3.59 -1.75 -9.00
CA MET A 19 2.97 -2.88 -8.30
C MET A 19 2.78 -2.59 -6.81
N ASP A 20 1.54 -2.74 -6.34
CA ASP A 20 1.37 -3.00 -4.92
C ASP A 20 1.98 -4.36 -4.55
N LEU A 21 2.28 -4.58 -3.29
CA LEU A 21 3.01 -5.75 -2.82
C LEU A 21 2.11 -6.75 -2.08
N ASP A 22 1.56 -6.32 -0.95
CA ASP A 22 0.77 -7.20 -0.07
C ASP A 22 -0.58 -7.51 -0.71
N ASP A 23 -0.93 -8.79 -0.74
CA ASP A 23 -2.14 -9.31 -1.39
C ASP A 23 -2.18 -9.12 -2.93
N THR A 24 -1.15 -8.48 -3.50
CA THR A 24 -0.94 -8.32 -4.95
C THR A 24 0.11 -9.29 -5.47
N LEU A 25 1.36 -9.17 -5.03
CA LEU A 25 2.45 -10.05 -5.45
C LEU A 25 2.69 -11.23 -4.51
N PHE A 26 2.38 -11.07 -3.24
CA PHE A 26 2.49 -12.08 -2.21
C PHE A 26 1.45 -11.85 -1.11
N GLN A 27 1.19 -12.85 -0.28
CA GLN A 27 0.25 -12.77 0.83
C GLN A 27 0.71 -13.61 2.03
N THR A 28 0.09 -13.38 3.18
CA THR A 28 0.36 -14.20 4.36
C THR A 28 0.02 -15.68 4.08
N GLN A 29 0.74 -16.59 4.73
CA GLN A 29 0.52 -18.03 4.57
C GLN A 29 -0.94 -18.40 4.85
N ARG A 30 -1.57 -17.84 5.87
CA ARG A 30 -2.99 -18.07 6.19
C ARG A 30 -3.94 -17.74 5.02
N LYS A 31 -3.64 -16.68 4.24
CA LYS A 31 -4.45 -16.31 3.08
C LYS A 31 -4.25 -17.30 1.92
N ILE A 32 -3.03 -17.79 1.72
CA ILE A 32 -2.75 -18.83 0.72
C ILE A 32 -3.47 -20.14 1.07
N GLU A 33 -3.47 -20.55 2.33
CA GLU A 33 -4.18 -21.74 2.80
C GLU A 33 -5.68 -21.67 2.50
N ALA A 34 -6.27 -20.46 2.58
CA ALA A 34 -7.67 -20.22 2.23
C ALA A 34 -7.97 -20.29 0.71
N TRP A 35 -6.96 -20.36 -0.15
CA TRP A 35 -7.15 -20.42 -1.61
C TRP A 35 -7.38 -21.85 -2.15
N ASP A 36 -7.38 -22.85 -1.29
CA ASP A 36 -7.56 -24.28 -1.65
C ASP A 36 -6.64 -24.73 -2.79
N LEU A 37 -5.37 -24.31 -2.71
CA LEU A 37 -4.37 -24.69 -3.72
C LEU A 37 -4.15 -26.21 -3.69
N PRO A 38 -3.92 -26.84 -4.87
CA PRO A 38 -3.53 -28.24 -4.93
C PRO A 38 -2.29 -28.52 -4.04
N THR A 39 -2.24 -29.68 -3.38
CA THR A 39 -1.14 -30.06 -2.48
C THR A 39 0.23 -29.92 -3.15
N THR A 40 0.32 -30.26 -4.44
CA THR A 40 1.55 -30.09 -5.24
C THR A 40 1.99 -28.63 -5.42
N GLU A 41 1.11 -27.65 -5.24
CA GLU A 41 1.45 -26.22 -5.26
C GLU A 41 1.78 -25.69 -3.85
N GLN A 42 1.15 -26.25 -2.79
CA GLN A 42 1.44 -25.88 -1.40
C GLN A 42 2.90 -26.18 -1.02
N ASP A 43 3.45 -27.31 -1.49
CA ASP A 43 4.84 -27.72 -1.24
C ASP A 43 5.87 -26.83 -1.98
N LYS A 44 5.44 -25.92 -2.85
CA LYS A 44 6.29 -25.08 -3.69
C LYS A 44 6.17 -23.59 -3.37
N LEU A 45 5.68 -23.26 -2.18
CA LEU A 45 5.59 -21.86 -1.76
C LEU A 45 6.97 -21.23 -1.63
N VAL A 46 7.11 -20.00 -2.13
CA VAL A 46 8.34 -19.21 -2.06
C VAL A 46 8.17 -18.13 -1.00
N CYS A 47 9.09 -18.06 -0.05
CA CYS A 47 9.09 -17.02 0.97
C CYS A 47 9.34 -15.63 0.33
N ALA A 48 8.39 -14.73 0.45
CA ALA A 48 8.47 -13.36 -0.06
C ALA A 48 8.86 -12.36 1.02
N THR A 49 8.45 -12.58 2.28
CA THR A 49 8.79 -11.68 3.39
C THR A 49 9.10 -12.46 4.66
N VAL A 50 9.88 -11.83 5.53
CA VAL A 50 10.15 -12.35 6.88
C VAL A 50 9.66 -11.39 7.95
N ASN A 51 9.37 -11.92 9.15
CA ASN A 51 9.04 -11.14 10.33
C ASN A 51 10.30 -10.51 10.97
N LYS A 52 10.15 -9.82 12.13
CA LYS A 52 11.25 -9.21 12.87
C LYS A 52 12.27 -10.26 13.41
N SER A 53 11.84 -11.50 13.59
CA SER A 53 12.69 -12.64 14.01
C SER A 53 13.33 -13.37 12.82
N ASN A 54 13.19 -12.83 11.59
CA ASN A 54 13.67 -13.42 10.34
C ASN A 54 13.03 -14.78 9.97
N GLU A 55 11.82 -15.04 10.48
CA GLU A 55 11.02 -16.21 10.12
C GLU A 55 10.08 -15.87 8.94
N PRO A 56 9.74 -16.83 8.07
CA PRO A 56 8.81 -16.62 6.96
C PRO A 56 7.47 -16.03 7.42
N LEU A 57 7.01 -14.98 6.75
CA LEU A 57 5.75 -14.29 7.09
C LEU A 57 4.76 -14.30 5.92
N SER A 58 5.21 -13.90 4.74
CA SER A 58 4.38 -13.90 3.53
C SER A 58 5.03 -14.77 2.46
N MET A 59 4.19 -15.40 1.66
CA MET A 59 4.58 -16.39 0.67
C MET A 59 4.02 -16.02 -0.71
N MET A 60 4.66 -16.50 -1.75
CA MET A 60 4.16 -16.53 -3.13
C MET A 60 3.85 -17.97 -3.53
N SER A 61 2.78 -18.18 -4.28
CA SER A 61 2.58 -19.40 -5.04
C SER A 61 3.61 -19.51 -6.19
N GLN A 62 3.76 -20.69 -6.76
CA GLN A 62 4.62 -20.88 -7.93
C GLN A 62 4.22 -19.96 -9.10
N ARG A 63 2.91 -19.73 -9.31
CA ARG A 63 2.42 -18.84 -10.37
C ARG A 63 2.82 -17.39 -10.14
N GLN A 64 2.71 -16.91 -8.89
CA GLN A 64 3.15 -15.56 -8.53
C GLN A 64 4.67 -15.41 -8.68
N SER A 65 5.45 -16.42 -8.30
CA SER A 65 6.89 -16.40 -8.49
C SER A 65 7.28 -16.33 -9.97
N VAL A 66 6.61 -17.08 -10.84
CA VAL A 66 6.82 -17.00 -12.30
C VAL A 66 6.44 -15.63 -12.84
N PHE A 67 5.30 -15.08 -12.41
CA PHE A 67 4.86 -13.74 -12.78
C PHE A 67 5.85 -12.66 -12.33
N PHE A 68 6.33 -12.73 -11.09
CA PHE A 68 7.32 -11.80 -10.56
C PHE A 68 8.64 -11.85 -11.35
N ASN A 69 9.13 -13.05 -11.67
CA ASN A 69 10.32 -13.22 -12.51
C ASN A 69 10.13 -12.62 -13.91
N TRP A 70 8.93 -12.77 -14.49
CA TRP A 70 8.61 -12.14 -15.77
C TRP A 70 8.62 -10.60 -15.66
N LEU A 71 8.04 -10.03 -14.59
CA LEU A 71 8.08 -8.58 -14.33
C LEU A 71 9.53 -8.08 -14.27
N LEU A 72 10.40 -8.72 -13.50
CA LEU A 72 11.81 -8.35 -13.38
C LEU A 72 12.56 -8.38 -14.73
N ALA A 73 12.28 -9.38 -15.55
CA ALA A 73 12.96 -9.54 -16.84
C ALA A 73 12.47 -8.54 -17.91
N SER A 74 11.15 -8.25 -17.93
CA SER A 74 10.47 -7.60 -19.04
C SER A 74 10.08 -6.14 -18.78
N THR A 75 10.15 -5.67 -17.52
CA THR A 75 9.71 -4.33 -17.13
C THR A 75 10.75 -3.61 -16.28
N GLU A 76 10.51 -2.34 -16.05
CA GLU A 76 11.09 -1.60 -14.93
C GLU A 76 10.07 -1.62 -13.79
N LEU A 77 10.35 -2.47 -12.79
CA LEU A 77 9.43 -2.76 -11.70
C LEU A 77 9.56 -1.71 -10.59
N ILE A 78 8.48 -1.00 -10.33
CA ILE A 78 8.34 0.02 -9.28
C ILE A 78 7.41 -0.50 -8.20
N ALA A 79 7.90 -0.61 -6.96
CA ALA A 79 7.09 -0.98 -5.82
C ALA A 79 6.26 0.21 -5.32
N VAL A 80 4.95 0.01 -5.07
CA VAL A 80 4.03 1.05 -4.55
C VAL A 80 3.27 0.48 -3.36
N THR A 81 3.77 0.67 -2.13
CA THR A 81 3.32 -0.09 -0.97
C THR A 81 3.03 0.77 0.27
N ALA A 82 2.19 0.22 1.16
CA ALA A 82 2.00 0.73 2.52
C ALA A 82 3.21 0.49 3.44
N ARG A 83 4.09 -0.47 3.09
CA ARG A 83 5.26 -0.83 3.90
C ARG A 83 6.19 0.35 4.10
N ASP A 84 6.67 0.51 5.33
CA ASP A 84 7.70 1.49 5.67
C ASP A 84 9.12 1.02 5.28
N ARG A 85 10.12 1.88 5.48
CA ARG A 85 11.53 1.60 5.18
C ARG A 85 12.10 0.40 5.94
N SER A 86 11.59 0.12 7.13
CA SER A 86 12.01 -1.05 7.92
C SER A 86 11.34 -2.33 7.43
N GLU A 87 10.11 -2.23 6.96
CA GLU A 87 9.32 -3.35 6.47
C GLU A 87 9.73 -3.80 5.07
N ILE A 88 10.06 -2.85 4.18
CA ILE A 88 10.54 -3.20 2.84
C ILE A 88 11.86 -3.95 2.87
N LYS A 89 12.74 -3.71 3.85
CA LYS A 89 13.98 -4.46 4.05
C LYS A 89 13.75 -5.94 4.39
N ARG A 90 12.57 -6.28 4.87
CA ARG A 90 12.17 -7.67 5.16
C ARG A 90 11.49 -8.36 4.00
N VAL A 91 11.25 -7.65 2.90
CA VAL A 91 10.83 -8.24 1.63
C VAL A 91 12.04 -8.87 0.96
N LYS A 92 11.93 -10.15 0.62
CA LYS A 92 13.02 -10.96 0.01
C LYS A 92 12.97 -10.94 -1.52
N LEU A 93 12.26 -9.98 -2.08
CA LEU A 93 12.19 -9.74 -3.52
C LEU A 93 13.15 -8.62 -3.90
N SER A 94 13.72 -8.69 -5.10
CA SER A 94 14.68 -7.68 -5.58
C SER A 94 13.93 -6.52 -6.24
N PHE A 95 14.14 -5.32 -5.75
CA PHE A 95 13.68 -4.07 -6.38
C PHE A 95 14.91 -3.24 -6.74
N SER A 96 15.09 -2.95 -8.03
CA SER A 96 16.24 -2.19 -8.57
C SER A 96 15.84 -0.86 -9.20
N SER A 97 14.58 -0.44 -9.02
CA SER A 97 14.05 0.81 -9.53
C SER A 97 13.46 1.64 -8.39
N TRP A 98 12.69 2.64 -8.73
CA TRP A 98 11.95 3.49 -7.79
C TRP A 98 11.09 2.68 -6.82
N GLN A 99 10.94 3.16 -5.60
CA GLN A 99 10.03 2.57 -4.63
C GLN A 99 9.21 3.66 -3.95
N VAL A 100 7.91 3.51 -3.96
CA VAL A 100 6.94 4.34 -3.24
C VAL A 100 6.53 3.59 -1.98
N LEU A 101 6.91 4.09 -0.82
CA LEU A 101 6.74 3.45 0.48
C LEU A 101 5.81 4.25 1.39
N THR A 102 5.36 3.62 2.48
CA THR A 102 4.56 4.26 3.55
C THR A 102 3.36 5.03 2.98
N HIS A 103 2.54 4.34 2.17
CA HIS A 103 1.39 4.93 1.49
C HIS A 103 1.72 6.15 0.60
N GLY A 104 2.96 6.30 0.16
CA GLY A 104 3.40 7.42 -0.67
C GLY A 104 4.13 8.54 0.09
N ALA A 105 4.33 8.41 1.41
CA ALA A 105 5.11 9.38 2.17
C ALA A 105 6.60 9.40 1.78
N ILE A 106 7.13 8.28 1.35
CA ILE A 106 8.54 8.07 1.03
C ILE A 106 8.69 7.65 -0.42
N ILE A 107 9.63 8.27 -1.14
CA ILE A 107 10.10 7.80 -2.44
C ILE A 107 11.59 7.49 -2.35
N LEU A 108 11.96 6.24 -2.68
CA LEU A 108 13.36 5.86 -2.88
C LEU A 108 13.70 5.87 -4.37
N MET A 109 14.86 6.43 -4.68
CA MET A 109 15.46 6.39 -6.01
C MET A 109 16.00 4.98 -6.32
N PRO A 110 16.35 4.67 -7.58
CA PRO A 110 16.90 3.36 -7.96
C PRO A 110 18.20 2.97 -7.22
N ASP A 111 18.95 3.94 -6.71
CA ASP A 111 20.15 3.72 -5.88
C ASP A 111 19.81 3.49 -4.38
N GLY A 112 18.52 3.47 -4.03
CA GLY A 112 18.03 3.29 -2.66
C GLY A 112 18.08 4.53 -1.78
N GLN A 113 18.50 5.68 -2.30
CA GLN A 113 18.50 6.94 -1.55
C GLN A 113 17.11 7.59 -1.57
N LEU A 114 16.85 8.43 -0.56
CA LEU A 114 15.62 9.21 -0.47
C LEU A 114 15.60 10.30 -1.54
N LEU A 115 14.46 10.48 -2.21
CA LEU A 115 14.25 11.59 -3.13
C LEU A 115 14.07 12.91 -2.36
N SER A 116 15.12 13.72 -2.31
CA SER A 116 15.19 14.93 -1.44
C SER A 116 14.06 15.92 -1.69
N VAL A 117 13.67 16.16 -2.94
CA VAL A 117 12.56 17.06 -3.30
C VAL A 117 11.23 16.56 -2.72
N TRP A 118 11.00 15.23 -2.76
CA TRP A 118 9.82 14.63 -2.17
C TRP A 118 9.86 14.69 -0.64
N GLN A 119 11.03 14.46 -0.04
CA GLN A 119 11.25 14.61 1.40
C GLN A 119 10.88 16.00 1.89
N GLN A 120 11.33 17.05 1.21
CA GLN A 120 10.99 18.42 1.56
C GLN A 120 9.48 18.67 1.45
N LYS A 121 8.87 18.22 0.35
CA LYS A 121 7.42 18.36 0.14
C LYS A 121 6.61 17.67 1.24
N MET A 122 7.02 16.47 1.68
CA MET A 122 6.35 15.76 2.77
C MET A 122 6.60 16.41 4.13
N TYR A 123 7.81 16.90 4.40
CA TYR A 123 8.11 17.69 5.60
C TYR A 123 7.16 18.87 5.75
N ASP A 124 7.03 19.70 4.71
CA ASP A 124 6.16 20.89 4.71
C ASP A 124 4.68 20.53 4.94
N LYS A 125 4.24 19.34 4.50
CA LYS A 125 2.86 18.85 4.68
C LYS A 125 2.62 18.20 6.05
N LEU A 126 3.61 17.53 6.61
CA LEU A 126 3.46 16.75 7.85
C LEU A 126 3.71 17.57 9.12
N VAL A 127 4.62 18.56 9.09
CA VAL A 127 4.92 19.38 10.26
C VAL A 127 3.67 20.04 10.86
N PRO A 128 2.77 20.67 10.08
CA PRO A 128 1.56 21.26 10.62
C PRO A 128 0.56 20.27 11.23
N LEU A 129 0.71 18.98 10.91
CA LEU A 129 -0.21 17.92 11.34
C LEU A 129 0.25 17.16 12.59
N GLN A 130 1.45 17.46 13.14
CA GLN A 130 1.96 16.75 14.31
C GLN A 130 1.10 16.98 15.56
N ASP A 131 0.70 18.22 15.83
CA ASP A 131 -0.22 18.53 16.93
C ASP A 131 -1.62 17.93 16.71
N PRO A 132 -2.28 18.10 15.53
CA PRO A 132 -3.54 17.40 15.22
C PRO A 132 -3.47 15.89 15.41
N LEU A 133 -2.40 15.21 14.96
CA LEU A 133 -2.21 13.76 15.15
C LEU A 133 -2.12 13.40 16.64
N THR A 134 -1.39 14.17 17.42
CA THR A 134 -1.24 13.95 18.88
C THR A 134 -2.58 14.15 19.60
N GLN A 135 -3.33 15.19 19.25
CA GLN A 135 -4.66 15.46 19.80
C GLN A 135 -5.65 14.35 19.47
N LEU A 136 -5.61 13.86 18.21
CA LEU A 136 -6.48 12.77 17.77
C LEU A 136 -6.29 11.50 18.62
N VAL A 137 -5.04 11.12 18.90
CA VAL A 137 -4.75 9.97 19.77
C VAL A 137 -5.30 10.19 21.19
N ALA A 138 -5.17 11.39 21.73
CA ALA A 138 -5.74 11.72 23.04
C ALA A 138 -7.27 11.64 23.05
N HIS A 139 -7.94 12.13 22.00
CA HIS A 139 -9.40 12.02 21.86
C HIS A 139 -9.87 10.57 21.76
N ILE A 140 -9.18 9.72 20.98
CA ILE A 140 -9.51 8.30 20.87
C ILE A 140 -9.32 7.59 22.21
N ASN A 141 -8.22 7.85 22.92
CA ASN A 141 -7.98 7.26 24.23
C ASN A 141 -9.06 7.67 25.26
N ASN A 142 -9.47 8.93 25.26
CA ASN A 142 -10.55 9.40 26.13
C ASN A 142 -11.89 8.75 25.79
N TYR A 143 -12.22 8.63 24.51
CA TYR A 143 -13.41 7.94 24.04
C TYR A 143 -13.40 6.47 24.45
N SER A 144 -12.27 5.79 24.27
CA SER A 144 -12.11 4.38 24.64
C SER A 144 -12.30 4.16 26.14
N ALA A 145 -11.79 5.05 27.00
CA ALA A 145 -11.91 4.96 28.46
C ALA A 145 -13.35 5.18 28.96
N GLN A 146 -14.21 5.86 28.18
CA GLN A 146 -15.61 6.16 28.55
C GLN A 146 -16.61 5.16 27.95
N SER A 147 -16.17 4.27 27.08
CA SER A 147 -17.04 3.31 26.40
C SER A 147 -17.13 2.00 27.17
N ASP A 148 -18.36 1.49 27.34
CA ASP A 148 -18.63 0.18 27.97
C ASP A 148 -18.20 -1.02 27.11
N ARG A 149 -17.85 -0.79 25.84
CA ARG A 149 -17.32 -1.82 24.92
C ARG A 149 -15.80 -1.88 25.03
N CYS A 150 -15.22 -3.06 24.74
CA CYS A 150 -13.79 -3.39 24.84
C CYS A 150 -12.83 -2.51 24.00
N HIS A 151 -13.00 -1.18 24.04
CA HIS A 151 -12.08 -0.24 23.41
C HIS A 151 -10.73 -0.16 24.15
N ASN A 152 -10.62 -0.77 25.33
CA ASN A 152 -9.37 -0.88 26.08
C ASN A 152 -8.32 -1.78 25.41
N ASP A 153 -8.74 -2.56 24.40
CA ASP A 153 -7.89 -3.46 23.62
C ASP A 153 -7.36 -2.83 22.33
N LEU A 154 -7.46 -1.50 22.17
CA LEU A 154 -6.90 -0.79 21.04
C LEU A 154 -5.38 -0.67 21.16
N VAL A 155 -4.67 -1.12 20.14
CA VAL A 155 -3.20 -1.04 20.03
C VAL A 155 -2.84 -0.04 18.97
N PHE A 156 -2.22 1.08 19.38
CA PHE A 156 -1.77 2.14 18.51
C PHE A 156 -0.33 1.87 18.05
N THR A 157 -0.10 1.99 16.76
CA THR A 157 1.24 1.91 16.17
C THR A 157 1.49 3.18 15.37
N PRO A 158 2.33 4.11 15.86
CA PRO A 158 2.77 5.22 15.04
C PRO A 158 3.71 4.72 13.95
N HIS A 159 3.49 5.19 12.74
CA HIS A 159 4.43 5.05 11.63
C HIS A 159 5.17 6.38 11.47
N THR A 160 6.46 6.35 11.75
CA THR A 160 7.34 7.55 11.74
C THR A 160 8.45 7.38 10.71
N ASP A 161 8.99 8.49 10.22
CA ASP A 161 10.26 8.53 9.49
C ASP A 161 10.93 9.89 9.71
N THR A 162 12.20 10.00 9.30
CA THR A 162 12.99 11.22 9.42
C THR A 162 12.87 12.02 8.12
N PHE A 163 12.43 13.28 8.27
CA PHE A 163 12.34 14.27 7.20
C PHE A 163 13.18 15.49 7.63
N ASN A 164 14.18 15.87 6.82
CA ASN A 164 15.06 17.00 7.12
C ASN A 164 15.62 16.94 8.57
N ASP A 165 16.18 15.80 8.94
CA ASP A 165 16.72 15.51 10.28
C ASP A 165 15.70 15.58 11.44
N THR A 166 14.42 15.69 11.14
CA THR A 166 13.33 15.70 12.12
C THR A 166 12.51 14.42 11.99
N GLU A 167 12.34 13.68 13.09
CA GLU A 167 11.41 12.55 13.12
C GLU A 167 9.98 13.07 13.19
N LEU A 168 9.14 12.65 12.23
CA LEU A 168 7.74 13.01 12.14
C LEU A 168 6.87 11.77 12.15
N THR A 169 5.72 11.84 12.80
CA THR A 169 4.66 10.86 12.66
C THR A 169 3.96 11.08 11.32
N ILE A 170 3.94 10.05 10.49
CA ILE A 170 3.29 10.06 9.18
C ILE A 170 1.81 9.73 9.34
N TYR A 171 1.50 8.63 10.05
CA TYR A 171 0.15 8.18 10.31
C TYR A 171 0.11 7.22 11.51
N PHE A 172 -1.10 6.88 11.97
CA PHE A 172 -1.32 5.86 12.99
C PHE A 172 -2.06 4.66 12.40
N ALA A 173 -1.56 3.47 12.71
CA ALA A 173 -2.30 2.22 12.56
C ALA A 173 -2.86 1.78 13.91
N ILE A 174 -4.14 1.45 13.94
CA ILE A 174 -4.85 1.00 15.16
C ILE A 174 -5.34 -0.42 14.90
N LYS A 175 -5.05 -1.32 15.82
CA LYS A 175 -5.53 -2.71 15.81
C LYS A 175 -6.29 -3.00 17.09
N HIS A 176 -7.21 -3.94 17.01
CA HIS A 176 -7.85 -4.49 18.20
C HIS A 176 -7.13 -5.78 18.62
N ALA A 177 -6.73 -5.89 19.90
CA ALA A 177 -5.96 -7.04 20.39
C ALA A 177 -6.71 -8.37 20.21
N GLN A 178 -8.03 -8.36 20.41
CA GLN A 178 -8.91 -9.52 20.21
C GLN A 178 -9.41 -9.67 18.76
N LYS A 179 -8.92 -8.84 17.82
CA LYS A 179 -9.34 -8.83 16.40
C LYS A 179 -10.85 -8.58 16.20
N ASP A 180 -11.47 -7.76 17.06
CA ASP A 180 -12.84 -7.33 16.87
C ASP A 180 -12.87 -6.21 15.79
N HIS A 181 -13.27 -6.60 14.59
CA HIS A 181 -13.33 -5.69 13.43
C HIS A 181 -14.46 -4.68 13.56
N GLN A 182 -15.54 -5.02 14.32
CA GLN A 182 -16.67 -4.11 14.51
C GLN A 182 -16.27 -2.91 15.37
N VAL A 183 -15.45 -3.12 16.40
CA VAL A 183 -14.91 -2.04 17.25
C VAL A 183 -14.12 -1.04 16.39
N LEU A 184 -13.31 -1.53 15.44
CA LEU A 184 -12.54 -0.64 14.54
C LEU A 184 -13.46 0.09 13.55
N ALA A 185 -14.51 -0.56 13.04
CA ALA A 185 -15.48 0.07 12.16
C ALA A 185 -16.30 1.15 12.88
N ASP A 186 -16.75 0.87 14.11
CA ASP A 186 -17.47 1.82 14.97
C ASP A 186 -16.58 3.03 15.30
N LEU A 187 -15.30 2.79 15.66
CA LEU A 187 -14.34 3.86 15.90
C LEU A 187 -14.17 4.73 14.66
N ALA A 188 -14.00 4.13 13.46
CA ALA A 188 -13.85 4.87 12.22
C ALA A 188 -15.02 5.85 11.98
N GLN A 189 -16.26 5.44 12.29
CA GLN A 189 -17.44 6.29 12.17
C GLN A 189 -17.48 7.42 13.21
N GLN A 190 -16.86 7.23 14.38
CA GLN A 190 -16.84 8.23 15.44
C GLN A 190 -15.75 9.30 15.28
N LEU A 191 -14.70 9.05 14.49
CA LEU A 191 -13.57 9.97 14.35
C LEU A 191 -13.96 11.42 14.00
N PRO A 192 -14.89 11.69 13.07
CA PRO A 192 -15.32 13.06 12.76
C PRO A 192 -16.07 13.74 13.92
N THR A 193 -16.67 12.97 14.81
CA THR A 193 -17.35 13.47 16.03
C THR A 193 -16.33 13.78 17.13
N LEU A 194 -15.29 12.95 17.25
CA LEU A 194 -14.20 13.12 18.22
C LEU A 194 -13.30 14.30 17.90
N MET A 195 -13.14 14.62 16.63
CA MET A 195 -12.33 15.74 16.15
C MET A 195 -13.09 16.44 14.98
N PRO A 196 -13.68 17.63 15.21
CA PRO A 196 -14.50 18.32 14.20
C PRO A 196 -13.79 18.55 12.85
N ASP A 197 -12.48 18.82 12.89
CA ASP A 197 -11.67 19.07 11.69
C ASP A 197 -11.06 17.79 11.10
N PHE A 198 -11.49 16.61 11.57
CA PHE A 198 -10.94 15.33 11.15
C PHE A 198 -10.91 15.19 9.62
N ASN A 199 -12.04 15.39 8.98
CA ASN A 199 -12.19 15.23 7.52
C ASN A 199 -11.44 16.30 6.69
N GLN A 200 -10.96 17.38 7.30
CA GLN A 200 -10.12 18.38 6.63
C GLN A 200 -8.65 17.91 6.54
N HIS A 201 -8.20 17.12 7.52
CA HIS A 201 -6.82 16.72 7.67
C HIS A 201 -6.56 15.26 7.35
N PHE A 202 -7.53 14.39 7.64
CA PHE A 202 -7.32 12.94 7.66
C PHE A 202 -8.42 12.19 6.91
N TYR A 203 -8.04 11.02 6.46
CA TYR A 203 -8.94 9.98 5.98
C TYR A 203 -8.63 8.65 6.64
N VAL A 204 -9.54 7.70 6.53
CA VAL A 204 -9.45 6.40 7.16
C VAL A 204 -9.34 5.32 6.09
N HIS A 205 -8.44 4.38 6.32
CA HIS A 205 -8.37 3.13 5.58
C HIS A 205 -8.55 1.96 6.55
N VAL A 206 -9.60 1.17 6.33
CA VAL A 206 -9.90 -0.03 7.16
C VAL A 206 -9.68 -1.27 6.31
N ASN A 207 -8.84 -2.17 6.79
CA ASN A 207 -8.64 -3.48 6.19
C ASN A 207 -8.50 -4.54 7.30
N ALA A 208 -9.49 -5.41 7.42
CA ALA A 208 -9.56 -6.43 8.47
C ALA A 208 -9.29 -5.83 9.87
N ASN A 209 -8.33 -6.34 10.63
CA ASN A 209 -7.95 -5.84 11.96
C ASN A 209 -6.93 -4.69 11.89
N ASN A 210 -7.07 -3.78 10.94
CA ASN A 210 -6.21 -2.61 10.80
C ASN A 210 -7.03 -1.39 10.39
N LEU A 211 -7.03 -0.37 11.24
CA LEU A 211 -7.58 0.96 10.98
C LEU A 211 -6.39 1.89 10.84
N ALA A 212 -6.11 2.38 9.64
CA ALA A 212 -5.09 3.40 9.41
C ALA A 212 -5.74 4.78 9.29
N ILE A 213 -5.23 5.74 10.03
CA ILE A 213 -5.65 7.15 9.98
C ILE A 213 -4.51 7.93 9.33
N LEU A 214 -4.74 8.38 8.10
CA LEU A 214 -3.73 9.00 7.26
C LEU A 214 -4.06 10.45 6.94
N PRO A 215 -3.06 11.36 6.98
CA PRO A 215 -3.21 12.68 6.39
C PRO A 215 -3.56 12.61 4.90
N HIS A 216 -4.41 13.53 4.40
CA HIS A 216 -4.73 13.60 2.96
C HIS A 216 -3.50 13.81 2.06
N ALA A 217 -2.44 14.39 2.60
CA ALA A 217 -1.17 14.53 1.87
C ALA A 217 -0.50 13.18 1.58
N ILE A 218 -0.78 12.15 2.38
CA ILE A 218 -0.18 10.81 2.30
C ILE A 218 -1.11 9.90 1.50
N HIS A 219 -0.79 9.69 0.23
CA HIS A 219 -1.54 8.81 -0.66
C HIS A 219 -0.61 8.25 -1.75
N LYS A 220 -0.71 6.96 -2.06
CA LYS A 220 0.05 6.31 -3.14
C LYS A 220 -0.06 7.09 -4.46
N GLN A 221 -1.26 7.59 -4.76
CA GLN A 221 -1.55 8.39 -5.96
C GLN A 221 -0.64 9.61 -6.08
N HIS A 222 -0.45 10.38 -5.02
CA HIS A 222 0.33 11.62 -5.06
C HIS A 222 1.80 11.35 -5.40
N ALA A 223 2.37 10.30 -4.82
CA ALA A 223 3.75 9.91 -5.07
C ALA A 223 3.94 9.34 -6.49
N VAL A 224 3.00 8.49 -6.94
CA VAL A 224 3.03 7.94 -8.30
C VAL A 224 2.86 9.04 -9.34
N GLN A 225 1.89 9.95 -9.15
CA GLN A 225 1.71 11.11 -10.03
C GLN A 225 2.98 11.94 -10.11
N PHE A 226 3.60 12.22 -8.97
CA PHE A 226 4.86 12.98 -8.93
C PHE A 226 6.00 12.31 -9.70
N LEU A 227 6.13 10.98 -9.59
CA LEU A 227 7.11 10.22 -10.37
C LEU A 227 6.81 10.27 -11.87
N LEU A 228 5.56 10.03 -12.28
CA LEU A 228 5.14 10.05 -13.69
C LEU A 228 5.40 11.42 -14.34
N GLU A 229 5.14 12.51 -13.61
CA GLU A 229 5.28 13.87 -14.13
C GLU A 229 6.73 14.37 -14.19
N ASN A 230 7.63 13.88 -13.30
CA ASN A 230 8.94 14.52 -13.11
C ASN A 230 10.15 13.60 -13.37
N TYR A 231 9.98 12.27 -13.30
CA TYR A 231 11.11 11.34 -13.30
C TYR A 231 10.99 10.18 -14.28
N LEU A 232 9.77 9.77 -14.62
CA LEU A 232 9.55 8.66 -15.54
C LEU A 232 9.40 9.18 -16.98
N ASP A 233 9.93 8.41 -17.92
CA ASP A 233 9.83 8.73 -19.34
C ASP A 233 8.39 8.51 -19.84
N ASN A 234 7.72 9.57 -20.24
CA ASN A 234 6.32 9.55 -20.72
C ASN A 234 6.15 8.87 -22.09
N GLN A 235 7.23 8.50 -22.77
CA GLN A 235 7.17 7.70 -24.01
C GLN A 235 7.13 6.19 -23.72
N ARG A 236 7.40 5.79 -22.49
CA ARG A 236 7.34 4.39 -22.07
C ARG A 236 5.95 4.06 -21.53
N PRO A 237 5.34 2.95 -21.98
CA PRO A 237 4.04 2.54 -21.47
C PRO A 237 4.12 2.18 -19.97
N SER A 238 3.04 2.42 -19.25
CA SER A 238 2.89 2.13 -17.82
C SER A 238 1.72 1.18 -17.57
N PHE A 239 1.92 0.22 -16.67
CA PHE A 239 0.82 -0.61 -16.17
C PHE A 239 1.02 -0.95 -14.70
N GLY A 240 -0.05 -1.39 -14.04
CA GLY A 240 0.04 -1.73 -12.63
C GLY A 240 -1.04 -2.67 -12.12
N PHE A 241 -0.75 -3.25 -10.95
CA PHE A 241 -1.70 -4.09 -10.22
C PHE A 241 -1.75 -3.67 -8.76
N GLY A 242 -2.96 -3.77 -8.18
CA GLY A 242 -3.23 -3.56 -6.77
C GLY A 242 -4.44 -4.38 -6.35
N ASP A 243 -4.55 -4.70 -5.07
CA ASP A 243 -5.60 -5.57 -4.56
C ASP A 243 -6.74 -4.81 -3.89
N SER A 244 -6.52 -3.55 -3.48
CA SER A 244 -7.40 -2.80 -2.59
C SER A 244 -7.95 -1.52 -3.20
N MET A 245 -9.05 -1.00 -2.63
CA MET A 245 -9.62 0.30 -2.99
C MET A 245 -8.61 1.45 -2.79
N ALA A 246 -7.66 1.31 -1.88
CA ALA A 246 -6.60 2.30 -1.67
C ALA A 246 -5.60 2.36 -2.84
N ASP A 247 -5.55 1.34 -3.70
CA ASP A 247 -4.67 1.28 -4.86
C ASP A 247 -5.30 1.93 -6.10
N LEU A 248 -6.62 1.87 -6.19
CA LEU A 248 -7.34 2.32 -7.38
C LEU A 248 -6.97 3.74 -7.83
N PRO A 249 -6.80 4.75 -6.93
CA PRO A 249 -6.44 6.10 -7.34
C PRO A 249 -5.08 6.20 -8.03
N PHE A 250 -4.05 5.43 -7.63
CA PHE A 250 -2.78 5.44 -8.34
C PHE A 250 -2.84 4.61 -9.63
N LEU A 251 -3.58 3.50 -9.62
CA LEU A 251 -3.76 2.66 -10.80
C LEU A 251 -4.42 3.40 -11.97
N GLN A 252 -5.37 4.29 -11.68
CA GLN A 252 -6.05 5.13 -12.68
C GLN A 252 -5.14 6.15 -13.37
N LEU A 253 -3.92 6.37 -12.88
CA LEU A 253 -2.93 7.23 -13.52
C LEU A 253 -2.14 6.51 -14.62
N LEU A 254 -2.24 5.17 -14.69
CA LEU A 254 -1.47 4.34 -15.60
C LEU A 254 -2.23 4.06 -16.89
N ASP A 255 -1.50 3.72 -17.97
CA ASP A 255 -2.11 3.39 -19.27
C ASP A 255 -2.97 2.13 -19.19
N TRP A 256 -2.55 1.14 -18.39
CA TRP A 256 -3.30 -0.09 -18.12
C TRP A 256 -3.19 -0.48 -16.65
N TYR A 257 -4.24 -1.05 -16.12
CA TYR A 257 -4.20 -1.59 -14.76
C TYR A 257 -5.13 -2.79 -14.57
N GLY A 258 -4.86 -3.56 -13.51
CA GLY A 258 -5.63 -4.71 -13.14
C GLY A 258 -5.54 -5.04 -11.65
N MET A 259 -6.10 -6.19 -11.28
CA MET A 259 -6.14 -6.68 -9.90
C MET A 259 -5.97 -8.20 -9.85
N PRO A 260 -5.43 -8.75 -8.72
CA PRO A 260 -5.49 -10.18 -8.46
C PRO A 260 -6.92 -10.64 -8.26
N ASN A 261 -7.21 -11.90 -8.62
CA ASN A 261 -8.54 -12.48 -8.45
C ASN A 261 -8.88 -12.89 -6.99
N HIS A 262 -8.03 -12.58 -6.04
CA HIS A 262 -8.22 -12.84 -4.60
C HIS A 262 -8.13 -11.57 -3.74
N GLY A 263 -8.09 -10.39 -4.37
CA GLY A 263 -8.00 -9.10 -3.67
C GLY A 263 -9.36 -8.50 -3.27
N GLN A 264 -9.32 -7.43 -2.49
CA GLN A 264 -10.50 -6.68 -2.08
C GLN A 264 -11.26 -6.12 -3.30
N LEU A 265 -10.55 -5.48 -4.24
CA LEU A 265 -11.13 -4.93 -5.48
C LEU A 265 -11.89 -5.99 -6.28
N HIS A 266 -11.34 -7.20 -6.38
CA HIS A 266 -12.01 -8.30 -7.07
C HIS A 266 -13.31 -8.69 -6.37
N SER A 267 -13.28 -8.82 -5.03
CA SER A 267 -14.46 -9.19 -4.24
C SER A 267 -15.57 -8.15 -4.35
N GLU A 268 -15.22 -6.87 -4.34
CA GLU A 268 -16.20 -5.78 -4.50
C GLU A 268 -16.79 -5.74 -5.92
N LEU A 269 -15.96 -5.95 -6.95
CA LEU A 269 -16.44 -6.06 -8.33
C LEU A 269 -17.43 -7.23 -8.50
N GLN A 270 -17.11 -8.39 -7.91
CA GLN A 270 -18.01 -9.55 -7.92
C GLN A 270 -19.34 -9.25 -7.23
N ALA A 271 -19.30 -8.60 -6.06
CA ALA A 271 -20.51 -8.21 -5.34
C ALA A 271 -21.40 -7.26 -6.15
N GLN A 272 -20.81 -6.29 -6.86
CA GLN A 272 -21.54 -5.39 -7.74
C GLN A 272 -22.17 -6.11 -8.94
N LEU A 273 -21.43 -7.01 -9.58
CA LEU A 273 -21.97 -7.80 -10.71
C LEU A 273 -23.14 -8.67 -10.29
N HIS A 274 -23.05 -9.33 -9.12
CA HIS A 274 -24.15 -10.15 -8.58
C HIS A 274 -25.36 -9.33 -8.16
N SER A 275 -25.20 -8.07 -7.78
CA SER A 275 -26.34 -7.18 -7.44
C SER A 275 -27.10 -6.66 -8.64
N GLN A 276 -26.56 -6.82 -9.87
CA GLN A 276 -27.16 -6.36 -11.13
C GLN A 276 -27.84 -7.51 -11.92
N LEU A 277 -27.64 -8.75 -11.47
CA LEU A 277 -28.29 -9.97 -12.01
C LEU A 277 -29.46 -10.38 -11.15
#